data_659930856b230b83b8daa3d9c198e218
#
_entry.id   659930856b230b83b8daa3d9c198e218
#
_cell.length_a   1.000
_cell.length_b   1.000
_cell.length_c   1.000
_cell.angle_alpha   90.00
_cell.angle_beta   90.00
_cell.angle_gamma   90.00
#
_symmetry.space_group_name_H-M   'P 1'
#
loop_
_entity.id
_entity.type
_entity.pdbx_description
1 polymer ?
#
loop_
_entity_poly.entity_id
_entity_poly.type
_entity_poly.pdbx_seq_one_letter_code
_entity_poly.pdbx_strand_id
1 'polypeptide(L)'
;MNKQKAITIIFSVLFTLFLLLLSYKIILSTTDFTPKQQAWLDYFEGGDLPEGYEENEVSHMNDVKEVMKGTKYALYALLLLVTLVLTYYKKERNRQKELIYSGSIHSLIFVGLIFIFSLFAFTTSFTLFHNIFFPQGNWLFPPSSLLIQTWPLEFFNK
;
A
#
# COMPACT_ATOMS: atom_id res chain seq x y z
N MET A 1 22.48 -19.58 10.86
CA MET A 1 21.30 -18.94 11.51
C MET A 1 20.41 -20.01 12.07
N ASN A 2 20.02 -19.93 13.36
CA ASN A 2 19.12 -20.90 13.98
C ASN A 2 17.72 -20.84 13.30
N LYS A 3 17.11 -22.01 13.05
CA LYS A 3 15.77 -22.14 12.41
C LYS A 3 14.72 -21.22 13.06
N GLN A 4 14.71 -21.10 14.38
CA GLN A 4 13.78 -20.27 15.11
C GLN A 4 13.95 -18.76 14.80
N LYS A 5 15.21 -18.29 14.71
CA LYS A 5 15.52 -16.90 14.31
C LYS A 5 15.08 -16.62 12.88
N ALA A 6 15.29 -17.57 11.95
CA ALA A 6 14.83 -17.42 10.57
C ALA A 6 13.31 -17.25 10.49
N ILE A 7 12.56 -18.09 11.23
CA ILE A 7 11.08 -17.99 11.27
C ILE A 7 10.64 -16.62 11.85
N THR A 8 11.30 -16.14 12.91
CA THR A 8 10.98 -14.82 13.48
C THR A 8 11.19 -13.70 12.48
N ILE A 9 12.32 -13.70 11.76
CA ILE A 9 12.62 -12.67 10.74
C ILE A 9 11.57 -12.71 9.62
N ILE A 10 11.32 -13.89 9.05
CA ILE A 10 10.36 -14.07 7.96
C ILE A 10 8.97 -13.62 8.42
N PHE A 11 8.53 -14.08 9.60
CA PHE A 11 7.23 -13.64 10.14
C PHE A 11 7.18 -12.13 10.34
N SER A 12 8.24 -11.51 10.89
CA SER A 12 8.27 -10.05 11.08
C SER A 12 8.13 -9.28 9.77
N VAL A 13 8.77 -9.73 8.69
CA VAL A 13 8.63 -9.12 7.35
C VAL A 13 7.20 -9.27 6.85
N LEU A 14 6.64 -10.49 6.87
CA LEU A 14 5.26 -10.75 6.41
C LEU A 14 4.25 -9.96 7.23
N PHE A 15 4.43 -9.88 8.55
CA PHE A 15 3.55 -9.15 9.45
C PHE A 15 3.62 -7.64 9.23
N THR A 16 4.82 -7.09 8.96
CA THR A 16 5.01 -5.68 8.62
C THR A 16 4.29 -5.33 7.32
N LEU A 17 4.46 -6.13 6.26
CA LEU A 17 3.78 -5.94 4.99
C LEU A 17 2.26 -6.08 5.14
N PHE A 18 1.79 -7.05 5.92
CA PHE A 18 0.38 -7.21 6.24
C PHE A 18 -0.21 -5.96 6.92
N LEU A 19 0.44 -5.46 7.97
CA LEU A 19 -0.03 -4.24 8.66
C LEU A 19 0.01 -3.01 7.77
N LEU A 20 1.01 -2.86 6.91
CA LEU A 20 1.11 -1.76 5.95
C LEU A 20 -0.06 -1.78 4.96
N LEU A 21 -0.35 -2.92 4.33
CA LEU A 21 -1.46 -3.04 3.38
C LEU A 21 -2.82 -2.96 4.07
N LEU A 22 -2.93 -3.45 5.30
CA LEU A 22 -4.15 -3.33 6.10
C LEU A 22 -4.43 -1.85 6.44
N SER A 23 -3.42 -1.10 6.89
CA SER A 23 -3.58 0.34 7.18
C SER A 23 -3.94 1.13 5.92
N TYR A 24 -3.31 0.83 4.77
CA TYR A 24 -3.70 1.40 3.49
C TYR A 24 -5.18 1.13 3.15
N LYS A 25 -5.66 -0.11 3.31
CA LYS A 25 -7.08 -0.45 3.07
C LYS A 25 -8.03 0.29 4.02
N ILE A 26 -7.65 0.44 5.29
CA ILE A 26 -8.43 1.20 6.27
C ILE A 26 -8.50 2.68 5.86
N ILE A 27 -7.35 3.30 5.52
CA ILE A 27 -7.30 4.69 5.07
C ILE A 27 -8.22 4.89 3.85
N LEU A 28 -8.12 4.03 2.83
CA LEU A 28 -9.01 4.10 1.67
C LEU A 28 -10.50 4.01 2.05
N SER A 29 -10.85 3.19 3.04
CA SER A 29 -12.25 3.01 3.44
C SER A 29 -12.80 4.12 4.34
N THR A 30 -11.93 4.97 4.89
CA THR A 30 -12.29 6.05 5.83
C THR A 30 -12.02 7.45 5.26
N THR A 31 -11.45 7.55 4.07
CA THR A 31 -11.19 8.83 3.41
C THR A 31 -12.45 9.31 2.69
N ASP A 32 -12.80 10.57 2.88
CA ASP A 32 -13.83 11.25 2.10
C ASP A 32 -13.29 11.65 0.73
N PHE A 33 -13.80 11.03 -0.31
CA PHE A 33 -13.40 11.30 -1.69
C PHE A 33 -14.36 12.29 -2.37
N THR A 34 -13.82 13.14 -3.22
CA THR A 34 -14.65 13.96 -4.13
C THR A 34 -15.36 13.06 -5.14
N PRO A 35 -16.47 13.52 -5.79
CA PRO A 35 -17.16 12.72 -6.79
C PRO A 35 -16.26 12.23 -7.94
N LYS A 36 -15.29 13.05 -8.38
CA LYS A 36 -14.33 12.65 -9.42
C LYS A 36 -13.37 11.57 -8.96
N GLN A 37 -12.88 11.65 -7.72
CA GLN A 37 -12.04 10.62 -7.11
C GLN A 37 -12.81 9.33 -6.92
N GLN A 38 -14.06 9.42 -6.45
CA GLN A 38 -14.91 8.25 -6.27
C GLN A 38 -15.19 7.54 -7.58
N ALA A 39 -15.43 8.26 -8.68
CA ALA A 39 -15.61 7.66 -10.01
C ALA A 39 -14.41 6.80 -10.44
N TRP A 40 -13.17 7.21 -10.14
CA TRP A 40 -11.99 6.41 -10.39
C TRP A 40 -11.93 5.15 -9.50
N LEU A 41 -12.30 5.27 -8.20
CA LEU A 41 -12.35 4.11 -7.30
C LEU A 41 -13.41 3.10 -7.76
N ASP A 42 -14.56 3.57 -8.21
CA ASP A 42 -15.63 2.73 -8.77
C ASP A 42 -15.16 2.04 -10.05
N TYR A 43 -14.45 2.74 -10.93
CA TYR A 43 -13.82 2.16 -12.12
C TYR A 43 -12.81 1.05 -11.76
N PHE A 44 -12.04 1.22 -10.69
CA PHE A 44 -11.08 0.20 -10.24
C PHE A 44 -11.77 -1.09 -9.76
N GLU A 45 -12.98 -0.98 -9.24
CA GLU A 45 -13.80 -2.13 -8.82
C GLU A 45 -14.71 -2.69 -9.96
N GLY A 46 -14.59 -2.17 -11.19
CA GLY A 46 -15.29 -2.69 -12.38
C GLY A 46 -16.45 -1.84 -12.89
N GLY A 47 -16.58 -0.62 -12.39
CA GLY A 47 -17.52 0.38 -12.93
C GLY A 47 -17.07 1.00 -14.26
N ASP A 48 -17.82 1.99 -14.71
CA ASP A 48 -17.56 2.70 -15.96
C ASP A 48 -16.32 3.60 -15.89
N LEU A 49 -15.63 3.75 -17.04
CA LEU A 49 -14.49 4.65 -17.15
C LEU A 49 -14.95 6.11 -16.97
N PRO A 50 -14.32 6.89 -16.08
CA PRO A 50 -14.63 8.31 -15.93
C PRO A 50 -14.35 9.10 -17.20
N GLU A 51 -15.26 10.02 -17.55
CA GLU A 51 -15.17 10.81 -18.76
C GLU A 51 -14.30 12.08 -18.62
N GLY A 52 -13.80 12.60 -19.73
CA GLY A 52 -13.10 13.88 -19.82
C GLY A 52 -11.59 13.80 -19.59
N TYR A 53 -11.04 12.62 -19.33
CA TYR A 53 -9.59 12.39 -19.17
C TYR A 53 -8.93 12.09 -20.50
N GLU A 54 -7.67 12.52 -20.66
CA GLU A 54 -6.86 12.21 -21.82
C GLU A 54 -6.40 10.74 -21.82
N GLU A 55 -6.06 10.21 -23.00
CA GLU A 55 -5.66 8.81 -23.16
C GLU A 55 -4.46 8.41 -22.30
N ASN A 56 -3.47 9.30 -22.16
CA ASN A 56 -2.30 9.09 -21.31
C ASN A 56 -2.65 9.08 -19.81
N GLU A 57 -3.63 9.91 -19.37
CA GLU A 57 -4.16 9.92 -18.01
C GLU A 57 -4.89 8.60 -17.70
N VAL A 58 -5.73 8.16 -18.64
CA VAL A 58 -6.45 6.86 -18.55
C VAL A 58 -5.45 5.70 -18.54
N SER A 59 -4.41 5.75 -19.37
CA SER A 59 -3.34 4.73 -19.39
C SER A 59 -2.67 4.59 -18.03
N HIS A 60 -2.27 5.72 -17.41
CA HIS A 60 -1.70 5.70 -16.07
C HIS A 60 -2.68 5.14 -15.02
N MET A 61 -3.94 5.55 -15.06
CA MET A 61 -4.93 5.07 -14.09
C MET A 61 -5.28 3.60 -14.27
N ASN A 62 -5.11 3.02 -15.47
CA ASN A 62 -5.16 1.57 -15.67
C ASN A 62 -4.01 0.85 -14.97
N ASP A 63 -2.79 1.42 -15.00
CA ASP A 63 -1.66 0.87 -14.25
C ASP A 63 -1.90 0.96 -12.74
N VAL A 64 -2.46 2.09 -12.27
CA VAL A 64 -2.89 2.25 -10.86
C VAL A 64 -3.91 1.20 -10.48
N LYS A 65 -4.90 0.91 -11.33
CA LYS A 65 -5.91 -0.15 -11.12
C LYS A 65 -5.24 -1.51 -10.90
N GLU A 66 -4.27 -1.88 -11.73
CA GLU A 66 -3.56 -3.16 -11.58
C GLU A 66 -2.71 -3.21 -10.30
N VAL A 67 -2.05 -2.11 -9.91
CA VAL A 67 -1.35 -2.02 -8.63
C VAL A 67 -2.32 -2.18 -7.46
N MET A 68 -3.47 -1.49 -7.46
CA MET A 68 -4.48 -1.62 -6.42
C MET A 68 -5.06 -3.03 -6.32
N LYS A 69 -5.29 -3.67 -7.45
CA LYS A 69 -5.72 -5.07 -7.51
C LYS A 69 -4.64 -6.02 -6.96
N GLY A 70 -3.39 -5.79 -7.31
CA GLY A 70 -2.25 -6.54 -6.77
C GLY A 70 -2.13 -6.39 -5.25
N THR A 71 -2.26 -5.17 -4.71
CA THR A 71 -2.24 -4.93 -3.26
C THR A 71 -3.39 -5.62 -2.53
N LYS A 72 -4.59 -5.67 -3.12
CA LYS A 72 -5.76 -6.38 -2.58
C LYS A 72 -5.48 -7.90 -2.44
N TYR A 73 -4.94 -8.53 -3.48
CA TYR A 73 -4.58 -9.95 -3.42
C TYR A 73 -3.41 -10.21 -2.46
N ALA A 74 -2.40 -9.34 -2.45
CA ALA A 74 -1.28 -9.44 -1.52
C ALA A 74 -1.76 -9.35 -0.06
N LEU A 75 -2.70 -8.44 0.25
CA LEU A 75 -3.29 -8.34 1.59
C LEU A 75 -3.95 -9.66 2.02
N TYR A 76 -4.76 -10.29 1.16
CA TYR A 76 -5.41 -11.55 1.49
C TYR A 76 -4.42 -12.70 1.64
N ALA A 77 -3.41 -12.77 0.78
CA ALA A 77 -2.36 -13.78 0.88
C ALA A 77 -1.55 -13.62 2.19
N LEU A 78 -1.20 -12.38 2.56
CA LEU A 78 -0.49 -12.10 3.81
C LEU A 78 -1.36 -12.40 5.04
N LEU A 79 -2.64 -12.06 5.01
CA LEU A 79 -3.59 -12.42 6.07
C LEU A 79 -3.63 -13.94 6.28
N LEU A 80 -3.74 -14.70 5.19
CA LEU A 80 -3.71 -16.16 5.24
C LEU A 80 -2.39 -16.67 5.84
N LEU A 81 -1.25 -16.20 5.36
CA LEU A 81 0.07 -16.63 5.83
C LEU A 81 0.28 -16.31 7.31
N VAL A 82 -0.04 -15.09 7.75
CA VAL A 82 0.04 -14.70 9.17
C VAL A 82 -0.85 -15.58 10.02
N THR A 83 -2.08 -15.81 9.60
CA THR A 83 -3.05 -16.67 10.31
C THR A 83 -2.55 -18.11 10.39
N LEU A 84 -2.00 -18.67 9.32
CA LEU A 84 -1.44 -20.04 9.31
C LEU A 84 -0.27 -20.17 10.28
N VAL A 85 0.66 -19.22 10.28
CA VAL A 85 1.80 -19.23 11.23
C VAL A 85 1.31 -19.16 12.67
N LEU A 86 0.43 -18.23 12.99
CA LEU A 86 -0.11 -18.08 14.34
C LEU A 86 -0.92 -19.33 14.78
N THR A 87 -1.67 -19.93 13.87
CA THR A 87 -2.44 -21.16 14.13
C THR A 87 -1.50 -22.36 14.35
N TYR A 88 -0.43 -22.45 13.59
CA TYR A 88 0.59 -23.50 13.78
C TYR A 88 1.15 -23.47 15.21
N TYR A 89 1.47 -22.28 15.74
CA TYR A 89 1.99 -22.08 17.09
C TYR A 89 0.91 -21.91 18.17
N LYS A 90 -0.35 -22.21 17.90
CA LYS A 90 -1.46 -21.98 18.86
C LYS A 90 -1.31 -22.65 20.22
N LYS A 91 -0.57 -23.77 20.28
CA LYS A 91 -0.26 -24.47 21.52
C LYS A 91 1.00 -23.93 22.23
N GLU A 92 1.83 -23.16 21.54
CA GLU A 92 3.07 -22.57 22.02
C GLU A 92 2.91 -21.08 22.29
N ARG A 93 2.11 -20.72 23.31
CA ARG A 93 1.73 -19.33 23.59
C ARG A 93 2.91 -18.35 23.70
N ASN A 94 4.03 -18.80 24.28
CA ASN A 94 5.22 -17.94 24.39
C ASN A 94 5.82 -17.67 23.02
N ARG A 95 5.81 -18.64 22.12
CA ARG A 95 6.29 -18.48 20.75
C ARG A 95 5.39 -17.55 19.93
N GLN A 96 4.07 -17.67 20.06
CA GLN A 96 3.14 -16.72 19.42
C GLN A 96 3.40 -15.28 19.88
N LYS A 97 3.55 -15.06 21.21
CA LYS A 97 3.84 -13.74 21.77
C LYS A 97 5.15 -13.19 21.24
N GLU A 98 6.20 -14.00 21.18
CA GLU A 98 7.50 -13.60 20.62
C GLU A 98 7.39 -13.17 19.16
N LEU A 99 6.68 -13.93 18.32
CA LEU A 99 6.47 -13.61 16.91
C LEU A 99 5.72 -12.29 16.75
N ILE A 100 4.59 -12.13 17.45
CA ILE A 100 3.79 -10.90 17.38
C ILE A 100 4.59 -9.71 17.89
N TYR A 101 5.28 -9.84 19.04
CA TYR A 101 6.09 -8.76 19.60
C TYR A 101 7.22 -8.35 18.65
N SER A 102 7.97 -9.32 18.13
CA SER A 102 9.04 -9.05 17.16
C SER A 102 8.49 -8.40 15.89
N GLY A 103 7.39 -8.93 15.32
CA GLY A 103 6.72 -8.36 14.16
C GLY A 103 6.26 -6.93 14.41
N SER A 104 5.64 -6.65 15.55
CA SER A 104 5.16 -5.31 15.91
C SER A 104 6.30 -4.29 16.03
N ILE A 105 7.42 -4.67 16.66
CA ILE A 105 8.59 -3.78 16.78
C ILE A 105 9.20 -3.48 15.40
N HIS A 106 9.37 -4.50 14.56
CA HIS A 106 9.88 -4.30 13.19
C HIS A 106 8.94 -3.42 12.37
N SER A 107 7.61 -3.63 12.48
CA SER A 107 6.62 -2.80 11.81
C SER A 107 6.68 -1.35 12.27
N LEU A 108 6.77 -1.12 13.58
CA LEU A 108 6.86 0.24 14.13
C LEU A 108 8.12 0.98 13.65
N ILE A 109 9.27 0.30 13.66
CA ILE A 109 10.53 0.87 13.18
C ILE A 109 10.42 1.17 11.67
N PHE A 110 9.95 0.22 10.88
CA PHE A 110 9.88 0.36 9.42
C PHE A 110 8.93 1.47 9.00
N VAL A 111 7.70 1.48 9.55
CA VAL A 111 6.70 2.53 9.27
C VAL A 111 7.17 3.88 9.78
N GLY A 112 7.79 3.92 10.97
CA GLY A 112 8.38 5.14 11.52
C GLY A 112 9.48 5.73 10.63
N LEU A 113 10.36 4.89 10.07
CA LEU A 113 11.39 5.34 9.13
C LEU A 113 10.77 5.88 7.82
N ILE A 114 9.77 5.18 7.25
CA ILE A 114 9.05 5.67 6.06
C ILE A 114 8.38 7.02 6.36
N PHE A 115 7.71 7.14 7.51
CA PHE A 115 7.03 8.37 7.92
C PHE A 115 8.02 9.54 8.05
N ILE A 116 9.13 9.35 8.77
CA ILE A 116 10.18 10.36 8.92
C ILE A 116 10.75 10.75 7.54
N PHE A 117 11.07 9.77 6.70
CA PHE A 117 11.59 10.03 5.36
C PHE A 117 10.59 10.82 4.51
N SER A 118 9.30 10.48 4.58
CA SER A 118 8.24 11.19 3.85
C SER A 118 8.03 12.62 4.34
N LEU A 119 8.19 12.89 5.63
CA LEU A 119 8.09 14.25 6.15
C LEU A 119 9.17 15.21 5.61
N PHE A 120 10.40 14.72 5.46
CA PHE A 120 11.54 15.55 5.04
C PHE A 120 11.82 15.49 3.53
N ALA A 121 11.37 14.46 2.85
CA ALA A 121 11.69 14.18 1.45
C ALA A 121 10.46 13.68 0.66
N PHE A 122 9.30 14.32 0.85
CA PHE A 122 8.04 13.87 0.23
C PHE A 122 8.14 13.71 -1.28
N THR A 123 8.65 14.73 -1.99
CA THR A 123 8.82 14.67 -3.46
C THR A 123 9.71 13.50 -3.89
N THR A 124 10.78 13.24 -3.14
CA THR A 124 11.68 12.10 -3.42
C THR A 124 10.97 10.77 -3.15
N SER A 125 10.22 10.67 -2.06
CA SER A 125 9.43 9.48 -1.72
C SER A 125 8.36 9.19 -2.78
N PHE A 126 7.66 10.24 -3.20
CA PHE A 126 6.64 10.18 -4.24
C PHE A 126 7.23 9.73 -5.59
N THR A 127 8.34 10.33 -5.99
CA THR A 127 9.05 9.96 -7.23
C THR A 127 9.57 8.53 -7.17
N LEU A 128 10.16 8.12 -6.04
CA LEU A 128 10.66 6.76 -5.85
C LEU A 128 9.52 5.73 -5.93
N PHE A 129 8.40 6.00 -5.28
CA PHE A 129 7.20 5.17 -5.37
C PHE A 129 6.75 5.01 -6.82
N HIS A 130 6.62 6.11 -7.55
CA HIS A 130 6.17 6.06 -8.94
C HIS A 130 7.17 5.33 -9.85
N ASN A 131 8.47 5.52 -9.68
CA ASN A 131 9.48 4.81 -10.46
C ASN A 131 9.47 3.29 -10.20
N ILE A 132 9.11 2.86 -8.97
CA ILE A 132 9.01 1.43 -8.63
C ILE A 132 7.75 0.80 -9.25
N PHE A 133 6.60 1.47 -9.12
CA PHE A 133 5.32 0.90 -9.52
C PHE A 133 4.92 1.23 -10.96
N PHE A 134 5.48 2.29 -11.54
CA PHE A 134 5.20 2.79 -12.90
C PHE A 134 6.49 3.06 -13.68
N PRO A 135 7.34 2.03 -13.89
CA PRO A 135 8.66 2.19 -14.52
C PRO A 135 8.61 2.66 -15.97
N GLN A 136 7.45 2.57 -16.63
CA GLN A 136 7.19 3.10 -17.98
C GLN A 136 7.18 4.64 -18.04
N GLY A 137 7.10 5.35 -16.89
CA GLY A 137 7.22 6.81 -16.81
C GLY A 137 5.98 7.60 -17.23
N ASN A 138 4.82 6.96 -17.39
CA ASN A 138 3.54 7.57 -17.81
C ASN A 138 2.78 8.28 -16.66
N TRP A 139 3.47 8.71 -15.61
CA TRP A 139 2.88 9.33 -14.42
C TRP A 139 3.22 10.82 -14.24
N LEU A 140 3.96 11.41 -15.18
CA LEU A 140 4.32 12.83 -15.16
C LEU A 140 3.32 13.63 -16.02
N PHE A 141 2.47 14.40 -15.36
CA PHE A 141 1.45 15.22 -16.00
C PHE A 141 1.66 16.71 -15.70
N PRO A 142 1.26 17.61 -16.61
CA PRO A 142 1.28 19.04 -16.34
C PRO A 142 0.24 19.40 -15.26
N PRO A 143 0.42 20.50 -14.49
CA PRO A 143 -0.53 20.94 -13.48
C PRO A 143 -1.95 21.24 -14.03
N SER A 144 -2.07 21.49 -15.34
CA SER A 144 -3.34 21.72 -16.02
C SER A 144 -4.11 20.43 -16.32
N SER A 145 -3.50 19.25 -16.18
CA SER A 145 -4.17 17.99 -16.47
C SER A 145 -5.33 17.74 -15.51
N LEU A 146 -6.40 17.12 -16.01
CA LEU A 146 -7.56 16.81 -15.19
C LEU A 146 -7.22 15.82 -14.09
N LEU A 147 -6.28 14.91 -14.36
CA LEU A 147 -5.81 13.93 -13.37
C LEU A 147 -5.12 14.60 -12.18
N ILE A 148 -4.22 15.59 -12.43
CA ILE A 148 -3.57 16.35 -11.35
C ILE A 148 -4.58 17.19 -10.57
N GLN A 149 -5.61 17.74 -11.24
CA GLN A 149 -6.69 18.47 -10.58
C GLN A 149 -7.59 17.54 -9.74
N THR A 150 -7.74 16.28 -10.15
CA THR A 150 -8.50 15.26 -9.40
C THR A 150 -7.71 14.73 -8.22
N TRP A 151 -6.41 14.48 -8.40
CA TRP A 151 -5.48 13.94 -7.41
C TRP A 151 -4.30 14.88 -7.20
N PRO A 152 -4.54 16.07 -6.60
CA PRO A 152 -3.47 17.03 -6.36
C PRO A 152 -2.46 16.50 -5.34
N LEU A 153 -1.22 17.00 -5.41
CA LEU A 153 -0.13 16.56 -4.54
C LEU A 153 -0.48 16.70 -3.04
N GLU A 154 -1.25 17.72 -2.70
CA GLU A 154 -1.74 18.00 -1.35
C GLU A 154 -2.66 16.90 -0.81
N PHE A 155 -3.33 16.15 -1.69
CA PHE A 155 -4.13 15.00 -1.28
C PHE A 155 -3.27 13.90 -0.64
N PHE A 156 -2.07 13.68 -1.16
CA PHE A 156 -1.15 12.65 -0.68
C PHE A 156 -0.31 13.10 0.52
N ASN A 157 -0.37 14.37 0.90
CA ASN A 157 0.44 15.01 1.94
C ASN A 157 -0.35 15.27 3.23
N LYS A 158 -1.58 14.77 3.32
CA LYS A 158 -2.47 14.83 4.49
C LYS A 158 -2.26 13.58 5.38
#